data_4113758eb20bcb25152ad684ce96a8f9
#
_entry.id   4113758eb20bcb25152ad684ce96a8f9
#
_cell.length_a   1.000
_cell.length_b   1.000
_cell.length_c   1.000
_cell.angle_alpha   90.00
_cell.angle_beta   90.00
_cell.angle_gamma   90.00
#
_symmetry.space_group_name_H-M   'P 1'
#
loop_
_entity.id
_entity.type
_entity.pdbx_description
1 polymer ?
#
loop_
_entity_poly.entity_id
_entity_poly.type
_entity_poly.pdbx_seq_one_letter_code
_entity_poly.pdbx_strand_id
1 'polypeptide(L)'
;MNGFGYLGHDGEWRDSEAGDFDRLLHRWTLAMGGSSALAGCAARLGQGERHGHTALMLSASEAAAIRSDRLVGDGAQPSAFVLDADSRFYFWRGHADETAIGNALAARCALAATAIDAELDAAIEALFTAADADRTEAQRRAVRVALTQRLLVLTGGPGTGKTTTVLRVLLALMRQAGDTDLTIRLAAPTGKAAQRLQQAIGRGHVELAASLDASWQPWLQQLPQADAQTLHRLLEFDPRSGRWRRDAAQ
;
A
#
# COMPACT_ATOMS: atom_id res chain seq x y z
N MET A 1 6.97 -2.42 -18.59
CA MET A 1 6.03 -2.07 -17.50
C MET A 1 6.78 -1.24 -16.48
N ASN A 2 6.79 0.09 -16.63
CA ASN A 2 7.48 1.01 -15.71
C ASN A 2 6.47 1.47 -14.63
N GLY A 3 6.06 0.55 -13.75
CA GLY A 3 4.90 0.76 -12.92
C GLY A 3 5.14 0.91 -11.42
N PHE A 4 6.36 1.16 -10.96
CA PHE A 4 6.64 1.24 -9.53
C PHE A 4 7.61 2.35 -9.16
N GLY A 5 7.26 3.60 -9.44
CA GLY A 5 7.89 4.73 -8.77
C GLY A 5 9.38 4.99 -9.10
N TYR A 6 9.90 4.51 -10.22
CA TYR A 6 11.29 4.74 -10.63
C TYR A 6 11.36 5.58 -11.89
N LEU A 7 12.27 6.55 -11.90
CA LEU A 7 12.65 7.26 -13.12
C LEU A 7 13.65 6.39 -13.93
N GLY A 8 13.38 6.24 -15.23
CA GLY A 8 14.28 5.55 -16.15
C GLY A 8 15.56 6.33 -16.45
N HIS A 9 16.47 5.70 -17.18
CA HIS A 9 17.80 6.23 -17.52
C HIS A 9 17.84 7.46 -18.46
N ASP A 10 16.72 7.91 -18.99
CA ASP A 10 16.62 8.64 -20.23
C ASP A 10 16.95 10.13 -20.10
N GLY A 11 17.95 10.51 -19.34
CA GLY A 11 18.31 11.91 -19.29
C GLY A 11 19.57 12.22 -18.54
N GLU A 12 20.50 12.87 -19.20
CA GLU A 12 21.54 13.62 -18.53
C GLU A 12 20.92 14.80 -17.77
N TRP A 13 21.49 15.11 -16.60
CA TRP A 13 21.15 16.31 -15.87
C TRP A 13 21.32 17.57 -16.73
N ARG A 14 20.27 18.37 -16.86
CA ARG A 14 20.27 19.65 -17.53
C ARG A 14 19.78 20.74 -16.61
N ASP A 15 20.62 21.71 -16.31
CA ASP A 15 20.30 22.84 -15.43
C ASP A 15 19.09 23.65 -15.90
N SER A 16 18.88 23.73 -17.24
CA SER A 16 17.75 24.44 -17.85
C SER A 16 16.37 23.84 -17.54
N GLU A 17 16.31 22.54 -17.23
CA GLU A 17 15.06 21.81 -16.92
C GLU A 17 14.86 21.62 -15.41
N ALA A 18 15.82 22.06 -14.61
CA ALA A 18 15.86 21.88 -13.17
C ALA A 18 14.97 22.87 -12.44
N GLY A 19 14.25 22.39 -11.46
CA GLY A 19 13.63 23.24 -10.43
C GLY A 19 14.65 23.78 -9.43
N ASP A 20 14.24 24.76 -8.64
CA ASP A 20 15.14 25.37 -7.64
C ASP A 20 15.65 24.35 -6.60
N PHE A 21 14.83 23.39 -6.25
CA PHE A 21 15.21 22.30 -5.33
C PHE A 21 16.30 21.39 -5.94
N ASP A 22 16.20 21.07 -7.22
CA ASP A 22 17.17 20.22 -7.91
C ASP A 22 18.53 20.91 -8.02
N ARG A 23 18.53 22.22 -8.33
CA ARG A 23 19.74 23.05 -8.33
C ARG A 23 20.35 23.17 -6.95
N LEU A 24 19.51 23.28 -5.92
CA LEU A 24 19.97 23.29 -4.52
C LEU A 24 20.63 21.95 -4.17
N LEU A 25 20.01 20.82 -4.49
CA LEU A 25 20.57 19.49 -4.26
C LEU A 25 21.91 19.29 -4.98
N HIS A 26 21.99 19.69 -6.25
CA HIS A 26 23.24 19.64 -7.00
C HIS A 26 24.36 20.42 -6.30
N ARG A 27 24.11 21.68 -5.97
CA ARG A 27 25.10 22.54 -5.29
C ARG A 27 25.44 22.04 -3.89
N TRP A 28 24.44 21.58 -3.13
CA TRP A 28 24.65 21.03 -1.81
C TRP A 28 25.53 19.76 -1.85
N THR A 29 25.28 18.87 -2.80
CA THR A 29 26.08 17.65 -2.97
C THR A 29 27.55 17.99 -3.24
N LEU A 30 27.83 18.94 -4.13
CA LEU A 30 29.20 19.40 -4.38
C LEU A 30 29.82 20.06 -3.14
N ALA A 31 29.11 20.93 -2.44
CA ALA A 31 29.57 21.61 -1.24
C ALA A 31 29.89 20.62 -0.10
N MET A 32 29.16 19.53 -0.03
CA MET A 32 29.40 18.45 0.93
C MET A 32 30.55 17.51 0.48
N GLY A 33 31.20 17.79 -0.63
CA GLY A 33 32.35 17.05 -1.16
C GLY A 33 31.98 15.79 -1.95
N GLY A 34 30.74 15.72 -2.44
CA GLY A 34 30.34 14.72 -3.41
C GLY A 34 30.92 15.00 -4.80
N SER A 35 31.03 13.97 -5.62
CA SER A 35 31.48 14.09 -7.02
C SER A 35 30.45 14.81 -7.90
N SER A 36 30.90 15.34 -9.03
CA SER A 36 30.02 15.94 -10.02
C SER A 36 29.00 14.93 -10.60
N ALA A 37 29.41 13.66 -10.75
CA ALA A 37 28.51 12.57 -11.13
C ALA A 37 27.40 12.36 -10.09
N LEU A 38 27.75 12.33 -8.79
CA LEU A 38 26.77 12.23 -7.72
C LEU A 38 25.83 13.44 -7.67
N ALA A 39 26.35 14.65 -7.87
CA ALA A 39 25.54 15.86 -7.86
C ALA A 39 24.48 15.85 -8.98
N GLY A 40 24.84 15.36 -10.18
CA GLY A 40 23.89 15.16 -11.27
C GLY A 40 22.81 14.12 -10.93
N CYS A 41 23.20 12.98 -10.36
CA CYS A 41 22.24 11.95 -9.90
C CYS A 41 21.31 12.48 -8.81
N ALA A 42 21.84 13.24 -7.84
CA ALA A 42 21.06 13.82 -6.75
C ALA A 42 19.99 14.80 -7.27
N ALA A 43 20.34 15.64 -8.21
CA ALA A 43 19.39 16.57 -8.82
C ALA A 43 18.28 15.85 -9.59
N ARG A 44 18.62 14.81 -10.37
CA ARG A 44 17.64 13.96 -11.06
C ARG A 44 16.75 13.21 -10.07
N LEU A 45 17.28 12.74 -8.95
CA LEU A 45 16.49 12.12 -7.89
C LEU A 45 15.48 13.11 -7.32
N GLY A 46 15.88 14.35 -7.03
CA GLY A 46 14.98 15.41 -6.58
C GLY A 46 13.85 15.70 -7.59
N GLN A 47 14.18 15.73 -8.88
CA GLN A 47 13.19 15.84 -9.93
C GLN A 47 12.21 14.65 -9.92
N GLY A 48 12.73 13.44 -9.75
CA GLY A 48 11.94 12.21 -9.65
C GLY A 48 10.96 12.25 -8.50
N GLU A 49 11.40 12.68 -7.31
CA GLU A 49 10.56 12.78 -6.12
C GLU A 49 9.37 13.72 -6.32
N ARG A 50 9.56 14.85 -7.01
CA ARG A 50 8.43 15.74 -7.38
C ARG A 50 7.41 15.10 -8.32
N HIS A 51 7.80 14.09 -9.07
CA HIS A 51 6.90 13.29 -9.92
C HIS A 51 6.38 12.03 -9.24
N GLY A 52 6.62 11.87 -7.93
CA GLY A 52 6.13 10.75 -7.13
C GLY A 52 6.98 9.48 -7.21
N HIS A 53 8.22 9.60 -7.69
CA HIS A 53 9.18 8.50 -7.69
C HIS A 53 9.96 8.46 -6.37
N THR A 54 10.18 7.29 -5.81
CA THR A 54 10.96 7.11 -4.57
C THR A 54 12.44 6.88 -4.86
N ALA A 55 12.77 6.44 -6.06
CA ALA A 55 14.13 6.14 -6.48
C ALA A 55 14.38 6.50 -7.94
N LEU A 56 15.65 6.68 -8.25
CA LEU A 56 16.18 6.80 -9.61
C LEU A 56 16.89 5.50 -10.00
N MET A 57 16.50 4.89 -11.10
CA MET A 57 17.21 3.75 -11.67
C MET A 57 18.43 4.26 -12.43
N LEU A 58 19.63 3.85 -12.00
CA LEU A 58 20.89 4.21 -12.63
C LEU A 58 21.37 3.14 -13.62
N SER A 59 22.06 3.56 -14.66
CA SER A 59 22.84 2.65 -15.49
C SER A 59 24.03 2.07 -14.71
N ALA A 60 24.58 0.97 -15.16
CA ALA A 60 25.74 0.35 -14.52
C ALA A 60 26.94 1.32 -14.42
N SER A 61 27.15 2.16 -15.45
CA SER A 61 28.23 3.15 -15.47
C SER A 61 28.00 4.30 -14.48
N GLU A 62 26.76 4.80 -14.36
CA GLU A 62 26.40 5.82 -13.37
C GLU A 62 26.54 5.29 -11.96
N ALA A 63 26.01 4.09 -11.69
CA ALA A 63 26.11 3.45 -10.39
C ALA A 63 27.58 3.21 -9.98
N ALA A 64 28.42 2.76 -10.92
CA ALA A 64 29.85 2.58 -10.67
C ALA A 64 30.57 3.91 -10.35
N ALA A 65 30.20 4.99 -11.03
CA ALA A 65 30.81 6.30 -10.84
C ALA A 65 30.55 6.92 -9.46
N ILE A 66 29.45 6.54 -8.79
CA ILE A 66 29.06 7.14 -7.50
C ILE A 66 29.16 6.16 -6.31
N ARG A 67 29.34 4.86 -6.55
CA ARG A 67 29.28 3.82 -5.49
C ARG A 67 30.29 4.05 -4.36
N SER A 68 31.46 4.58 -4.64
CA SER A 68 32.49 4.86 -3.65
C SER A 68 32.46 6.28 -3.09
N ASP A 69 31.45 7.08 -3.47
CA ASP A 69 31.30 8.44 -2.96
C ASP A 69 30.93 8.41 -1.46
N ARG A 70 31.55 9.28 -0.66
CA ARG A 70 31.36 9.31 0.79
C ARG A 70 29.94 9.63 1.26
N LEU A 71 29.13 10.23 0.38
CA LEU A 71 27.72 10.59 0.67
C LEU A 71 26.76 9.44 0.32
N VAL A 72 27.27 8.38 -0.30
CA VAL A 72 26.48 7.22 -0.74
C VAL A 72 26.74 6.03 0.18
N GLY A 73 25.69 5.49 0.73
CA GLY A 73 25.70 4.25 1.51
C GLY A 73 24.99 3.11 0.79
N ASP A 74 25.05 1.93 1.37
CA ASP A 74 24.37 0.71 0.91
C ASP A 74 22.99 0.48 1.55
N GLY A 75 22.56 1.39 2.42
CA GLY A 75 21.30 1.28 3.16
C GLY A 75 21.42 0.63 4.55
N ALA A 76 22.59 0.11 4.93
CA ALA A 76 22.78 -0.49 6.25
C ALA A 76 22.89 0.57 7.37
N GLN A 77 23.42 1.75 7.05
CA GLN A 77 23.59 2.86 7.98
C GLN A 77 23.10 4.18 7.36
N PRO A 78 22.67 5.16 8.17
CA PRO A 78 22.26 6.46 7.67
C PRO A 78 23.35 7.13 6.83
N SER A 79 22.96 7.61 5.64
CA SER A 79 23.80 8.32 4.69
C SER A 79 22.96 9.42 4.01
N ALA A 80 23.56 10.28 3.21
CA ALA A 80 22.77 11.26 2.45
C ALA A 80 21.94 10.58 1.36
N PHE A 81 22.58 9.64 0.68
CA PHE A 81 21.99 8.85 -0.40
C PHE A 81 22.25 7.37 -0.19
N VAL A 82 21.43 6.53 -0.78
CA VAL A 82 21.59 5.08 -0.80
C VAL A 82 21.64 4.60 -2.26
N LEU A 83 22.60 3.75 -2.56
CA LEU A 83 22.66 3.01 -3.81
C LEU A 83 22.60 1.52 -3.51
N ASP A 84 21.47 0.89 -3.81
CA ASP A 84 21.27 -0.52 -3.54
C ASP A 84 21.97 -1.44 -4.57
N ALA A 85 21.83 -2.76 -4.37
CA ALA A 85 22.43 -3.77 -5.22
C ALA A 85 21.85 -3.77 -6.64
N ASP A 86 20.60 -3.33 -6.81
CA ASP A 86 19.88 -3.27 -8.09
C ASP A 86 20.08 -1.94 -8.83
N SER A 87 21.06 -1.13 -8.39
CA SER A 87 21.35 0.20 -8.95
C SER A 87 20.21 1.20 -8.82
N ARG A 88 19.34 1.02 -7.82
CA ARG A 88 18.36 2.01 -7.44
C ARG A 88 19.00 3.02 -6.48
N PHE A 89 18.86 4.29 -6.80
CA PHE A 89 19.45 5.40 -6.05
C PHE A 89 18.35 6.19 -5.36
N TYR A 90 18.50 6.40 -4.05
CA TYR A 90 17.50 6.95 -3.15
C TYR A 90 18.05 8.07 -2.28
N PHE A 91 17.17 8.93 -1.77
CA PHE A 91 17.41 9.56 -0.48
C PHE A 91 17.32 8.50 0.64
N TRP A 92 18.13 8.64 1.67
CA TRP A 92 18.10 7.71 2.82
C TRP A 92 16.69 7.45 3.35
N ARG A 93 15.92 8.52 3.56
CA ARG A 93 14.57 8.41 4.10
C ARG A 93 13.67 7.56 3.21
N GLY A 94 13.68 7.81 1.92
CA GLY A 94 12.88 7.04 0.97
C GLY A 94 13.21 5.54 0.98
N HIS A 95 14.51 5.20 1.00
CA HIS A 95 14.98 3.83 1.11
C HIS A 95 14.57 3.18 2.45
N ALA A 96 14.73 3.89 3.57
CA ALA A 96 14.37 3.38 4.90
C ALA A 96 12.86 3.13 5.01
N ASP A 97 12.02 4.06 4.53
CA ASP A 97 10.57 3.93 4.53
C ASP A 97 10.12 2.76 3.62
N GLU A 98 10.67 2.63 2.40
CA GLU A 98 10.35 1.53 1.48
C GLU A 98 10.75 0.18 2.07
N THR A 99 11.94 0.10 2.68
CA THR A 99 12.42 -1.11 3.35
C THR A 99 11.54 -1.48 4.55
N ALA A 100 11.18 -0.52 5.38
CA ALA A 100 10.32 -0.76 6.54
C ALA A 100 8.93 -1.27 6.11
N ILE A 101 8.33 -0.65 5.09
CA ILE A 101 7.05 -1.10 4.52
C ILE A 101 7.18 -2.51 3.95
N GLY A 102 8.22 -2.77 3.13
CA GLY A 102 8.48 -4.08 2.54
C GLY A 102 8.60 -5.18 3.59
N ASN A 103 9.38 -4.94 4.64
CA ASN A 103 9.54 -5.88 5.76
C ASN A 103 8.22 -6.11 6.52
N ALA A 104 7.44 -5.06 6.77
CA ALA A 104 6.14 -5.19 7.45
C ALA A 104 5.13 -5.99 6.61
N LEU A 105 5.11 -5.81 5.30
CA LEU A 105 4.25 -6.60 4.39
C LEU A 105 4.73 -8.05 4.32
N ALA A 106 6.03 -8.29 4.16
CA ALA A 106 6.63 -9.63 4.13
C ALA A 106 6.34 -10.41 5.43
N ALA A 107 6.48 -9.74 6.59
CA ALA A 107 6.16 -10.35 7.88
C ALA A 107 4.70 -10.79 7.98
N ARG A 108 3.76 -10.00 7.46
CA ARG A 108 2.34 -10.38 7.42
C ARG A 108 2.07 -11.55 6.48
N CYS A 109 2.73 -11.58 5.32
CA CYS A 109 2.61 -12.68 4.36
C CYS A 109 3.22 -13.98 4.88
N ALA A 110 4.23 -13.91 5.76
CA ALA A 110 4.89 -15.08 6.35
C ALA A 110 4.10 -15.71 7.52
N LEU A 111 3.07 -15.03 8.04
CA LEU A 111 2.22 -15.62 9.09
C LEU A 111 1.46 -16.82 8.56
N ALA A 112 1.35 -17.87 9.39
CA ALA A 112 0.67 -19.11 9.03
C ALA A 112 -0.76 -18.84 8.55
N ALA A 113 -1.12 -19.47 7.45
CA ALA A 113 -2.47 -19.43 6.91
C ALA A 113 -3.44 -20.14 7.87
N THR A 114 -4.62 -19.57 8.06
CA THR A 114 -5.71 -20.23 8.76
C THR A 114 -6.39 -21.21 7.81
N ALA A 115 -6.69 -22.42 8.26
CA ALA A 115 -7.44 -23.38 7.45
C ALA A 115 -8.92 -22.95 7.36
N ILE A 116 -9.52 -23.19 6.21
CA ILE A 116 -10.97 -23.09 6.00
C ILE A 116 -11.50 -24.52 6.12
N ASP A 117 -12.46 -24.75 7.01
CA ASP A 117 -13.14 -26.04 7.10
C ASP A 117 -14.18 -26.19 5.97
N ALA A 118 -14.67 -27.42 5.78
CA ALA A 118 -15.62 -27.73 4.71
C ALA A 118 -16.97 -27.01 4.87
N GLU A 119 -17.41 -26.75 6.10
CA GLU A 119 -18.65 -26.04 6.38
C GLU A 119 -18.54 -24.56 5.97
N LEU A 120 -17.46 -23.90 6.35
CA LEU A 120 -17.21 -22.52 5.99
C LEU A 120 -16.98 -22.38 4.47
N ASP A 121 -16.30 -23.32 3.82
CA ASP A 121 -16.11 -23.30 2.37
C ASP A 121 -17.44 -23.43 1.60
N ALA A 122 -18.30 -24.34 2.03
CA ALA A 122 -19.67 -24.47 1.49
C ALA A 122 -20.50 -23.20 1.73
N ALA A 123 -20.35 -22.58 2.89
CA ALA A 123 -21.02 -21.33 3.19
C ALA A 123 -20.51 -20.17 2.29
N ILE A 124 -19.21 -20.12 2.00
CA ILE A 124 -18.65 -19.11 1.08
C ILE A 124 -19.31 -19.24 -0.31
N GLU A 125 -19.52 -20.46 -0.81
CA GLU A 125 -20.22 -20.65 -2.08
C GLU A 125 -21.64 -20.06 -2.05
N ALA A 126 -22.35 -20.16 -0.94
CA ALA A 126 -23.69 -19.58 -0.77
C ALA A 126 -23.71 -18.04 -0.71
N LEU A 127 -22.55 -17.37 -0.59
CA LEU A 127 -22.44 -15.90 -0.76
C LEU A 127 -22.56 -15.46 -2.22
N PHE A 128 -22.57 -16.40 -3.17
CA PHE A 128 -22.57 -16.13 -4.59
C PHE A 128 -23.75 -16.83 -5.24
N THR A 129 -24.45 -16.14 -6.15
CA THR A 129 -25.54 -16.76 -6.91
C THR A 129 -25.00 -17.62 -8.04
N ALA A 130 -25.71 -18.71 -8.36
CA ALA A 130 -25.33 -19.63 -9.44
C ALA A 130 -25.29 -18.94 -10.83
N ALA A 131 -26.07 -17.87 -11.02
CA ALA A 131 -26.17 -17.16 -12.28
C ALA A 131 -24.87 -16.41 -12.69
N ASP A 132 -23.96 -16.19 -11.74
CA ASP A 132 -22.74 -15.39 -11.93
C ASP A 132 -21.44 -16.20 -11.76
N ALA A 133 -21.49 -17.55 -11.88
CA ALA A 133 -20.38 -18.43 -11.53
C ALA A 133 -19.03 -18.01 -12.16
N ASP A 134 -19.00 -17.80 -13.48
CA ASP A 134 -17.77 -17.43 -14.20
C ASP A 134 -17.28 -16.01 -13.90
N ARG A 135 -18.20 -15.09 -13.58
CA ARG A 135 -17.88 -13.67 -13.32
C ARG A 135 -17.39 -13.42 -11.88
N THR A 136 -17.66 -14.37 -10.98
CA THR A 136 -17.38 -14.21 -9.54
C THR A 136 -16.22 -15.05 -9.03
N GLU A 137 -15.54 -15.82 -9.89
CA GLU A 137 -14.42 -16.68 -9.47
C GLU A 137 -13.29 -15.88 -8.79
N ALA A 138 -12.91 -14.74 -9.37
CA ALA A 138 -11.92 -13.86 -8.74
C ALA A 138 -12.38 -13.32 -7.38
N GLN A 139 -13.70 -13.07 -7.23
CA GLN A 139 -14.27 -12.61 -5.96
C GLN A 139 -14.32 -13.75 -4.93
N ARG A 140 -14.69 -14.98 -5.32
CA ARG A 140 -14.63 -16.17 -4.45
C ARG A 140 -13.22 -16.41 -3.95
N ARG A 141 -12.24 -16.35 -4.86
CA ARG A 141 -10.82 -16.46 -4.51
C ARG A 141 -10.40 -15.37 -3.52
N ALA A 142 -10.84 -14.13 -3.72
CA ALA A 142 -10.54 -13.03 -2.80
C ALA A 142 -11.10 -13.28 -1.39
N VAL A 143 -12.32 -13.80 -1.27
CA VAL A 143 -12.91 -14.18 0.03
C VAL A 143 -12.07 -15.27 0.70
N ARG A 144 -11.72 -16.35 0.01
CA ARG A 144 -10.88 -17.43 0.56
C ARG A 144 -9.50 -16.94 0.99
N VAL A 145 -8.86 -16.10 0.17
CA VAL A 145 -7.55 -15.51 0.52
C VAL A 145 -7.67 -14.65 1.78
N ALA A 146 -8.72 -13.84 1.92
CA ALA A 146 -8.93 -13.01 3.10
C ALA A 146 -9.07 -13.83 4.40
N LEU A 147 -9.67 -15.02 4.32
CA LEU A 147 -9.84 -15.91 5.48
C LEU A 147 -8.56 -16.66 5.85
N THR A 148 -7.69 -16.89 4.88
CA THR A 148 -6.47 -17.68 5.07
C THR A 148 -5.22 -16.84 5.26
N GLN A 149 -5.21 -15.59 4.81
CA GLN A 149 -4.04 -14.72 4.82
C GLN A 149 -4.24 -13.49 5.70
N ARG A 150 -3.16 -12.99 6.29
CA ARG A 150 -3.17 -11.77 7.13
C ARG A 150 -3.12 -10.47 6.32
N LEU A 151 -2.97 -10.57 5.01
CA LEU A 151 -2.94 -9.45 4.09
C LEU A 151 -3.66 -9.82 2.80
N LEU A 152 -4.60 -9.00 2.39
CA LEU A 152 -5.24 -9.08 1.08
C LEU A 152 -5.14 -7.71 0.38
N VAL A 153 -4.64 -7.70 -0.84
CA VAL A 153 -4.69 -6.53 -1.73
C VAL A 153 -5.71 -6.81 -2.84
N LEU A 154 -6.84 -6.10 -2.78
CA LEU A 154 -7.92 -6.23 -3.75
C LEU A 154 -7.85 -5.09 -4.77
N THR A 155 -7.52 -5.40 -6.02
CA THR A 155 -7.42 -4.43 -7.12
C THR A 155 -8.49 -4.71 -8.19
N GLY A 156 -8.78 -3.71 -9.00
CA GLY A 156 -9.71 -3.84 -10.13
C GLY A 156 -10.24 -2.50 -10.60
N GLY A 157 -10.74 -2.46 -11.84
CA GLY A 157 -11.31 -1.27 -12.46
C GLY A 157 -12.64 -0.82 -11.82
N PRO A 158 -13.21 0.30 -12.25
CA PRO A 158 -14.57 0.71 -11.87
C PRO A 158 -15.60 -0.37 -12.26
N GLY A 159 -16.61 -0.59 -11.41
CA GLY A 159 -17.71 -1.53 -11.71
C GLY A 159 -17.37 -3.04 -11.57
N THR A 160 -16.18 -3.41 -11.11
CA THR A 160 -15.79 -4.83 -10.94
C THR A 160 -16.33 -5.49 -9.67
N GLY A 161 -17.21 -4.83 -8.93
CA GLY A 161 -17.80 -5.38 -7.70
C GLY A 161 -16.86 -5.38 -6.48
N LYS A 162 -15.80 -4.54 -6.44
CA LYS A 162 -14.87 -4.48 -5.29
C LYS A 162 -15.58 -4.29 -3.96
N THR A 163 -16.53 -3.36 -3.88
CA THR A 163 -17.28 -3.08 -2.63
C THR A 163 -18.10 -4.29 -2.19
N THR A 164 -18.78 -4.95 -3.13
CA THR A 164 -19.54 -6.17 -2.86
C THR A 164 -18.61 -7.30 -2.40
N THR A 165 -17.42 -7.42 -3.02
CA THR A 165 -16.39 -8.38 -2.59
C THR A 165 -15.92 -8.11 -1.17
N VAL A 166 -15.65 -6.84 -0.83
CA VAL A 166 -15.26 -6.45 0.55
C VAL A 166 -16.35 -6.82 1.56
N LEU A 167 -17.62 -6.58 1.26
CA LEU A 167 -18.73 -6.97 2.14
C LEU A 167 -18.81 -8.48 2.34
N ARG A 168 -18.65 -9.26 1.26
CA ARG A 168 -18.60 -10.73 1.36
C ARG A 168 -17.40 -11.22 2.19
N VAL A 169 -16.25 -10.57 2.04
CA VAL A 169 -15.06 -10.82 2.89
C VAL A 169 -15.39 -10.56 4.35
N LEU A 170 -16.01 -9.42 4.68
CA LEU A 170 -16.37 -9.09 6.06
C LEU A 170 -17.36 -10.10 6.66
N LEU A 171 -18.39 -10.48 5.91
CA LEU A 171 -19.35 -11.50 6.36
C LEU A 171 -18.68 -12.84 6.62
N ALA A 172 -17.80 -13.28 5.71
CA ALA A 172 -17.08 -14.54 5.85
C ALA A 172 -16.12 -14.52 7.05
N LEU A 173 -15.41 -13.40 7.29
CA LEU A 173 -14.56 -13.22 8.47
C LEU A 173 -15.36 -13.24 9.78
N MET A 174 -16.52 -12.59 9.81
CA MET A 174 -17.40 -12.61 10.98
C MET A 174 -17.89 -14.03 11.28
N ARG A 175 -18.32 -14.77 10.26
CA ARG A 175 -18.73 -16.17 10.41
C ARG A 175 -17.58 -17.07 10.87
N GLN A 176 -16.37 -16.88 10.32
CA GLN A 176 -15.17 -17.61 10.79
C GLN A 176 -14.81 -17.29 12.23
N ALA A 177 -14.98 -16.02 12.66
CA ALA A 177 -14.73 -15.61 14.04
C ALA A 177 -15.76 -16.17 15.02
N GLY A 178 -16.97 -16.49 14.57
CA GLY A 178 -18.06 -16.98 15.43
C GLY A 178 -18.39 -15.98 16.54
N ASP A 179 -18.36 -16.45 17.79
CA ASP A 179 -18.62 -15.63 18.96
C ASP A 179 -17.43 -14.77 19.42
N THR A 180 -16.31 -14.83 18.67
CA THR A 180 -15.13 -13.99 18.97
C THR A 180 -15.40 -12.55 18.55
N ASP A 181 -15.11 -11.60 19.44
CA ASP A 181 -15.27 -10.16 19.15
C ASP A 181 -14.32 -9.72 18.03
N LEU A 182 -14.86 -9.47 16.84
CA LEU A 182 -14.12 -9.02 15.66
C LEU A 182 -14.26 -7.52 15.49
N THR A 183 -13.18 -6.78 15.73
CA THR A 183 -13.15 -5.34 15.51
C THR A 183 -12.88 -5.01 14.05
N ILE A 184 -13.87 -4.46 13.36
CA ILE A 184 -13.74 -3.99 11.96
C ILE A 184 -13.53 -2.48 11.95
N ARG A 185 -12.53 -2.02 11.21
CA ARG A 185 -12.22 -0.59 10.99
C ARG A 185 -12.16 -0.29 9.50
N LEU A 186 -12.84 0.78 9.08
CA LEU A 186 -12.82 1.28 7.71
C LEU A 186 -12.09 2.61 7.66
N ALA A 187 -11.11 2.74 6.77
CA ALA A 187 -10.34 3.97 6.63
C ALA A 187 -10.03 4.31 5.18
N ALA A 188 -9.86 5.61 4.92
CA ALA A 188 -9.46 6.14 3.62
C ALA A 188 -8.46 7.30 3.78
N PRO A 189 -7.67 7.64 2.75
CA PRO A 189 -6.68 8.72 2.86
C PRO A 189 -7.27 10.10 3.15
N THR A 190 -8.49 10.38 2.64
CA THR A 190 -9.15 11.69 2.77
C THR A 190 -10.57 11.57 3.30
N GLY A 191 -11.09 12.64 3.91
CA GLY A 191 -12.47 12.67 4.40
C GLY A 191 -13.52 12.40 3.31
N LYS A 192 -13.33 12.96 2.12
CA LYS A 192 -14.21 12.69 0.98
C LYS A 192 -14.18 11.24 0.53
N ALA A 193 -13.00 10.59 0.56
CA ALA A 193 -12.87 9.18 0.24
C ALA A 193 -13.49 8.29 1.34
N ALA A 194 -13.34 8.65 2.62
CA ALA A 194 -13.99 7.96 3.74
C ALA A 194 -15.52 8.01 3.62
N GLN A 195 -16.08 9.19 3.34
CA GLN A 195 -17.52 9.35 3.13
C GLN A 195 -18.04 8.51 1.93
N ARG A 196 -17.29 8.49 0.82
CA ARG A 196 -17.64 7.65 -0.34
C ARG A 196 -17.57 6.15 -0.02
N LEU A 197 -16.56 5.73 0.76
CA LEU A 197 -16.44 4.35 1.22
C LEU A 197 -17.65 3.96 2.07
N GLN A 198 -18.03 4.78 3.04
CA GLN A 198 -19.20 4.56 3.90
C GLN A 198 -20.49 4.43 3.08
N GLN A 199 -20.72 5.35 2.13
CA GLN A 199 -21.88 5.29 1.25
C GLN A 199 -21.90 4.04 0.36
N ALA A 200 -20.72 3.62 -0.13
CA ALA A 200 -20.60 2.42 -0.96
C ALA A 200 -20.87 1.14 -0.16
N ILE A 201 -20.38 1.06 1.08
CA ILE A 201 -20.66 -0.05 2.00
C ILE A 201 -22.15 -0.09 2.34
N GLY A 202 -22.77 1.04 2.66
CA GLY A 202 -24.22 1.11 2.96
C GLY A 202 -25.09 0.65 1.79
N ARG A 203 -24.80 1.07 0.57
CA ARG A 203 -25.51 0.60 -0.63
C ARG A 203 -25.33 -0.89 -0.86
N GLY A 204 -24.08 -1.36 -0.82
CA GLY A 204 -23.78 -2.78 -1.02
C GLY A 204 -24.40 -3.68 0.06
N HIS A 205 -24.54 -3.17 1.29
CA HIS A 205 -25.28 -3.87 2.36
C HIS A 205 -26.74 -4.11 1.98
N VAL A 206 -27.45 -3.08 1.48
CA VAL A 206 -28.85 -3.21 1.04
C VAL A 206 -28.98 -4.18 -0.14
N GLU A 207 -28.08 -4.08 -1.11
CA GLU A 207 -28.06 -4.96 -2.29
C GLU A 207 -27.82 -6.43 -1.88
N LEU A 208 -26.87 -6.68 -0.99
CA LEU A 208 -26.59 -8.03 -0.48
C LEU A 208 -27.75 -8.59 0.36
N ALA A 209 -28.40 -7.76 1.19
CA ALA A 209 -29.55 -8.18 1.99
C ALA A 209 -30.66 -8.79 1.16
N ALA A 210 -30.87 -8.30 -0.06
CA ALA A 210 -31.89 -8.77 -0.98
C ALA A 210 -31.53 -10.08 -1.69
N SER A 211 -30.26 -10.46 -1.74
CA SER A 211 -29.76 -11.58 -2.55
C SER A 211 -29.16 -12.73 -1.74
N LEU A 212 -28.83 -12.50 -0.47
CA LEU A 212 -28.19 -13.49 0.38
C LEU A 212 -29.19 -14.53 0.93
N ASP A 213 -28.72 -15.77 1.05
CA ASP A 213 -29.40 -16.84 1.76
C ASP A 213 -29.70 -16.48 3.21
N ALA A 214 -30.78 -17.04 3.77
CA ALA A 214 -31.21 -16.79 5.13
C ALA A 214 -30.14 -17.10 6.19
N SER A 215 -29.24 -18.04 5.92
CA SER A 215 -28.13 -18.39 6.83
C SER A 215 -27.11 -17.25 7.05
N TRP A 216 -27.08 -16.24 6.17
CA TRP A 216 -26.23 -15.07 6.27
C TRP A 216 -26.88 -13.84 6.93
N GLN A 217 -28.21 -13.87 7.09
CA GLN A 217 -28.94 -12.73 7.66
C GLN A 217 -28.48 -12.32 9.07
N PRO A 218 -28.16 -13.25 10.02
CA PRO A 218 -27.64 -12.86 11.33
C PRO A 218 -26.33 -12.08 11.26
N TRP A 219 -25.42 -12.53 10.38
CA TRP A 219 -24.11 -11.87 10.17
C TRP A 219 -24.24 -10.52 9.48
N LEU A 220 -25.17 -10.41 8.53
CA LEU A 220 -25.45 -9.15 7.86
C LEU A 220 -26.01 -8.10 8.83
N GLN A 221 -26.88 -8.48 9.75
CA GLN A 221 -27.43 -7.58 10.79
C GLN A 221 -26.37 -7.12 11.78
N GLN A 222 -25.36 -7.95 12.05
CA GLN A 222 -24.24 -7.64 12.93
C GLN A 222 -23.12 -6.87 12.21
N LEU A 223 -23.17 -6.77 10.88
CA LEU A 223 -22.14 -6.05 10.13
C LEU A 223 -22.12 -4.60 10.63
N PRO A 224 -21.01 -4.13 11.21
CA PRO A 224 -20.98 -2.80 11.76
C PRO A 224 -21.30 -1.79 10.66
N GLN A 225 -22.25 -0.90 10.91
CA GLN A 225 -22.40 0.34 10.15
C GLN A 225 -21.23 1.26 10.54
N ALA A 226 -20.00 0.73 10.29
CA ALA A 226 -18.79 1.34 10.78
C ALA A 226 -18.61 2.70 10.07
N ASP A 227 -18.49 3.75 10.85
CA ASP A 227 -18.07 5.05 10.35
C ASP A 227 -16.69 4.93 9.72
N ALA A 228 -16.63 5.08 8.40
CA ALA A 228 -15.37 5.17 7.71
C ALA A 228 -14.67 6.47 8.09
N GLN A 229 -13.41 6.38 8.49
CA GLN A 229 -12.64 7.53 8.95
C GLN A 229 -11.38 7.76 8.11
N THR A 230 -10.74 8.89 8.29
CA THR A 230 -9.43 9.10 7.65
C THR A 230 -8.35 8.29 8.34
N LEU A 231 -7.30 7.91 7.59
CA LEU A 231 -6.12 7.25 8.17
C LEU A 231 -5.53 8.08 9.32
N HIS A 232 -5.49 9.41 9.19
CA HIS A 232 -5.03 10.30 10.25
C HIS A 232 -5.84 10.15 11.54
N ARG A 233 -7.15 10.05 11.43
CA ARG A 233 -8.02 9.85 12.59
C ARG A 233 -7.88 8.44 13.18
N LEU A 234 -7.81 7.41 12.32
CA LEU A 234 -7.63 6.03 12.76
C LEU A 234 -6.34 5.83 13.54
N LEU A 235 -5.24 6.44 13.07
CA LEU A 235 -3.91 6.34 13.67
C LEU A 235 -3.67 7.42 14.76
N GLU A 236 -4.68 8.25 15.05
CA GLU A 236 -4.60 9.29 16.06
C GLU A 236 -3.41 10.24 15.85
N PHE A 237 -3.30 10.78 14.62
CA PHE A 237 -2.27 11.77 14.30
C PHE A 237 -2.48 13.06 15.10
N ASP A 238 -1.42 13.50 15.81
CA ASP A 238 -1.39 14.77 16.50
C ASP A 238 -0.68 15.83 15.64
N PRO A 239 -1.41 16.83 15.09
CA PRO A 239 -0.82 17.86 14.25
C PRO A 239 0.17 18.78 14.98
N ARG A 240 0.09 18.87 16.33
CA ARG A 240 0.96 19.74 17.13
C ARG A 240 2.34 19.13 17.32
N SER A 241 2.41 17.83 17.57
CA SER A 241 3.67 17.11 17.75
C SER A 241 4.18 16.47 16.45
N GLY A 242 3.36 16.38 15.40
CA GLY A 242 3.66 15.66 14.16
C GLY A 242 3.80 14.15 14.36
N ARG A 243 3.27 13.60 15.45
CA ARG A 243 3.41 12.18 15.81
C ARG A 243 2.09 11.43 15.67
N TRP A 244 2.19 10.15 15.46
CA TRP A 244 1.09 9.20 15.50
C TRP A 244 1.04 8.59 16.90
N ARG A 245 -0.16 8.44 17.48
CA ARG A 245 -0.33 7.73 18.77
C ARG A 245 -0.35 6.23 18.58
N ARG A 246 -0.84 5.78 17.41
CA ARG A 246 -0.81 4.37 17.01
C ARG A 246 0.23 4.22 15.92
N ASP A 247 1.33 3.60 16.26
CA ASP A 247 2.43 3.27 15.38
C ASP A 247 2.74 1.76 15.40
N ALA A 248 3.80 1.34 14.71
CA ALA A 248 4.18 -0.07 14.60
C ALA A 248 4.65 -0.69 15.93
N ALA A 249 4.85 0.09 16.99
CA ALA A 249 5.28 -0.38 18.30
C ALA A 249 4.09 -0.67 19.25
N GLN A 250 2.86 -0.33 18.85
CA GLN A 250 1.60 -0.57 19.56
C GLN A 250 0.69 -1.49 18.76
#